data_28972a9774adf862016d821cf5f4995e
#
_entry.id   28972a9774adf862016d821cf5f4995e
#
_cell.length_a   1.000
_cell.length_b   1.000
_cell.length_c   1.000
_cell.angle_alpha   90.00
_cell.angle_beta   90.00
_cell.angle_gamma   90.00
#
_symmetry.space_group_name_H-M   'P 1'
#
loop_
_entity.id
_entity.type
_entity.pdbx_description
1 polymer ?
#
loop_
_entity_poly.entity_id
_entity_poly.type
_entity_poly.pdbx_seq_one_letter_code
_entity_poly.pdbx_strand_id
1 'polypeptide(L)'
;MKKKHLVIVGVIILSAIVILGLYQTFALSGDITKDTNSYYNVTITDGTTVTVPANSTKTVYYKLTNINKGIVKYGVGYSGTNITVKYYTDTTDPVTGTVDYGKSKYIKLSVENTGTTSSTATLSTILGYENGGDLIVPSGVTLVTEKKSPLSSYITNLYNNATKTAVINNSITYQYDPKNSLMKDVGNNIRYYGASPNNYIYFNCSNYSNQSSSTCETWRIIGVFDGKIKLIRNESIGEYSWDNKNVSTGAENDYGKNDWTDARLMKLLNPGYESKTTGGSLYYNAKSGNCYSGQSNATKACNFTSTGIKNATTRNLISDTIYYLGGHNSFSVYPNQIYEKERGTTVYSGRPTEWTGKIALAYPSDYGYAADLGKCSQNLNNYNNSTCTSNNWMKAIVAPNYGWLLTPRSGIASNVWYVYSSGGVYYNSYVYNAYGVAPVLFLNSDANVKSGTGTSSDPYQISV
;
A
#
# COMPACT_ATOMS: atom_id res chain seq x y z
N MET A 1 44.75 -26.92 4.60
CA MET A 1 43.73 -27.04 5.66
C MET A 1 43.27 -25.71 6.34
N LYS A 2 44.13 -24.70 6.50
CA LYS A 2 43.76 -23.43 7.20
C LYS A 2 42.74 -22.54 6.47
N LYS A 3 42.68 -22.54 5.13
CA LYS A 3 41.72 -21.70 4.37
C LYS A 3 40.26 -22.20 4.41
N LYS A 4 40.03 -23.51 4.52
CA LYS A 4 38.65 -24.07 4.60
C LYS A 4 37.98 -23.80 5.94
N HIS A 5 38.74 -23.76 7.04
CA HIS A 5 38.19 -23.45 8.36
C HIS A 5 37.81 -21.97 8.50
N LEU A 6 38.53 -21.07 7.83
CA LEU A 6 38.22 -19.64 7.88
C LEU A 6 36.92 -19.29 7.14
N VAL A 7 36.64 -20.00 6.02
CA VAL A 7 35.40 -19.83 5.26
C VAL A 7 34.20 -20.38 6.04
N ILE A 8 34.33 -21.53 6.70
CA ILE A 8 33.23 -22.11 7.49
C ILE A 8 32.93 -21.25 8.71
N VAL A 9 33.94 -20.72 9.38
CA VAL A 9 33.76 -19.79 10.54
C VAL A 9 33.14 -18.48 10.06
N GLY A 10 33.55 -17.95 8.89
CA GLY A 10 32.94 -16.75 8.29
C GLY A 10 31.47 -16.95 7.91
N VAL A 11 31.11 -18.09 7.36
CA VAL A 11 29.72 -18.42 7.02
C VAL A 11 28.87 -18.62 8.27
N ILE A 12 29.40 -19.25 9.32
CA ILE A 12 28.69 -19.41 10.60
C ILE A 12 28.51 -18.06 11.30
N ILE A 13 29.50 -17.17 11.26
CA ILE A 13 29.38 -15.82 11.82
C ILE A 13 28.40 -14.98 11.01
N LEU A 14 28.42 -15.08 9.66
CA LEU A 14 27.45 -14.35 8.81
C LEU A 14 26.02 -14.87 9.00
N SER A 15 25.83 -16.19 9.12
CA SER A 15 24.51 -16.77 9.42
C SER A 15 24.05 -16.43 10.84
N ALA A 16 24.94 -16.37 11.84
CA ALA A 16 24.63 -15.91 13.18
C ALA A 16 24.27 -14.42 13.22
N ILE A 17 24.96 -13.57 12.44
CA ILE A 17 24.64 -12.13 12.33
C ILE A 17 23.32 -11.93 11.58
N VAL A 18 23.01 -12.71 10.55
CA VAL A 18 21.73 -12.65 9.84
C VAL A 18 20.59 -13.17 10.73
N ILE A 19 20.82 -14.22 11.53
CA ILE A 19 19.86 -14.74 12.51
C ILE A 19 19.68 -13.72 13.66
N LEU A 20 20.74 -13.10 14.16
CA LEU A 20 20.68 -12.02 15.14
C LEU A 20 20.04 -10.75 14.55
N GLY A 21 20.29 -10.41 13.30
CA GLY A 21 19.64 -9.30 12.59
C GLY A 21 18.15 -9.57 12.34
N LEU A 22 17.77 -10.79 11.99
CA LEU A 22 16.38 -11.23 11.92
C LEU A 22 15.72 -11.27 13.32
N TYR A 23 16.44 -11.71 14.36
CA TYR A 23 15.98 -11.61 15.74
C TYR A 23 15.83 -10.16 16.22
N GLN A 24 16.68 -9.23 15.80
CA GLN A 24 16.52 -7.80 16.15
C GLN A 24 15.37 -7.11 15.43
N THR A 25 14.99 -7.53 14.22
CA THR A 25 13.76 -7.04 13.57
C THR A 25 12.49 -7.66 14.18
N PHE A 26 12.59 -8.81 14.82
CA PHE A 26 11.53 -9.43 15.63
C PHE A 26 11.64 -9.09 17.13
N ALA A 27 12.76 -8.58 17.61
CA ALA A 27 13.08 -8.31 19.02
C ALA A 27 12.57 -6.97 19.54
N LEU A 28 11.52 -6.43 18.93
CA LEU A 28 10.63 -5.48 19.61
C LEU A 28 9.51 -6.22 20.37
N SER A 29 9.49 -7.53 20.32
CA SER A 29 8.75 -8.39 21.22
C SER A 29 9.68 -8.77 22.37
N GLY A 30 9.58 -8.16 23.52
CA GLY A 30 10.28 -8.64 24.68
C GLY A 30 9.78 -10.04 25.05
N ASP A 31 10.71 -10.95 25.33
CA ASP A 31 10.40 -12.18 26.04
C ASP A 31 10.13 -11.82 27.49
N ILE A 32 8.96 -12.15 28.03
CA ILE A 32 8.60 -11.86 29.41
C ILE A 32 8.74 -13.15 30.23
N THR A 33 9.59 -13.17 31.23
CA THR A 33 9.67 -14.29 32.16
C THR A 33 9.18 -13.83 33.52
N LYS A 34 7.99 -14.28 33.92
CA LYS A 34 7.51 -14.12 35.29
C LYS A 34 6.86 -15.41 35.76
N ASP A 35 7.32 -15.88 36.89
CA ASP A 35 6.63 -16.88 37.67
C ASP A 35 5.50 -16.19 38.45
N THR A 36 4.27 -16.29 37.97
CA THR A 36 3.16 -15.50 38.50
C THR A 36 2.20 -16.30 39.32
N ASN A 37 2.37 -17.63 39.44
CA ASN A 37 1.42 -18.41 40.19
C ASN A 37 1.94 -19.81 40.55
N SER A 38 1.81 -20.22 41.77
CA SER A 38 2.18 -21.56 42.25
C SER A 38 1.46 -22.72 41.57
N TYR A 39 0.47 -22.45 40.73
CA TYR A 39 -0.28 -23.43 39.99
C TYR A 39 0.12 -23.59 38.53
N TYR A 40 0.76 -22.58 37.94
CA TYR A 40 1.10 -22.59 36.52
C TYR A 40 2.46 -21.95 36.31
N ASN A 41 3.49 -22.71 35.99
CA ASN A 41 4.76 -22.18 35.51
C ASN A 41 4.60 -21.75 34.06
N VAL A 42 4.00 -20.62 33.76
CA VAL A 42 4.11 -19.96 32.48
C VAL A 42 5.26 -19.00 32.55
N THR A 43 6.28 -19.25 31.78
CA THR A 43 7.36 -18.29 31.62
C THR A 43 6.83 -17.13 30.77
N ILE A 44 6.57 -16.05 31.43
CA ILE A 44 6.24 -14.77 30.87
C ILE A 44 7.49 -13.94 31.06
N THR A 45 8.09 -13.44 30.01
CA THR A 45 9.23 -12.54 30.16
C THR A 45 8.72 -11.20 30.69
N ASP A 46 9.12 -10.85 31.87
CA ASP A 46 8.67 -9.63 32.53
C ASP A 46 9.37 -8.40 31.96
N GLY A 47 8.67 -7.30 31.95
CA GLY A 47 9.28 -6.01 31.66
C GLY A 47 9.29 -5.65 30.20
N THR A 48 8.33 -6.11 29.42
CA THR A 48 8.16 -5.53 28.07
C THR A 48 7.56 -4.17 28.22
N THR A 49 8.43 -3.21 28.40
CA THR A 49 8.08 -1.82 28.35
C THR A 49 8.29 -1.31 26.93
N VAL A 50 7.27 -0.67 26.39
CA VAL A 50 7.32 -0.03 25.08
C VAL A 50 7.16 1.47 25.29
N THR A 51 8.24 2.22 25.09
CA THR A 51 8.18 3.68 25.12
C THR A 51 7.69 4.19 23.77
N VAL A 52 6.59 4.95 23.78
CA VAL A 52 5.93 5.51 22.60
C VAL A 52 5.99 7.03 22.68
N PRO A 53 6.53 7.72 21.65
CA PRO A 53 6.55 9.17 21.61
C PRO A 53 5.16 9.80 21.70
N ALA A 54 5.09 11.08 22.00
CA ALA A 54 3.84 11.83 22.04
C ALA A 54 3.05 11.70 20.74
N ASN A 55 1.73 11.54 20.83
CA ASN A 55 0.80 11.46 19.70
C ASN A 55 1.27 10.47 18.60
N SER A 56 1.82 9.34 19.00
CA SER A 56 2.35 8.34 18.05
C SER A 56 1.93 6.92 18.38
N THR A 57 2.21 6.02 17.45
CA THR A 57 1.89 4.59 17.55
C THR A 57 3.14 3.76 17.26
N LYS A 58 3.33 2.68 18.02
CA LYS A 58 4.31 1.64 17.72
C LYS A 58 3.62 0.30 17.52
N THR A 59 4.05 -0.46 16.52
CA THR A 59 3.66 -1.86 16.33
C THR A 59 4.69 -2.75 16.97
N VAL A 60 4.25 -3.69 17.79
CA VAL A 60 5.12 -4.66 18.49
C VAL A 60 4.55 -6.07 18.33
N TYR A 61 5.43 -7.07 18.41
CA TYR A 61 5.04 -8.48 18.51
C TYR A 61 5.29 -8.95 19.94
N TYR A 62 4.24 -9.49 20.55
CA TYR A 62 4.28 -10.05 21.89
C TYR A 62 4.37 -11.56 21.80
N LYS A 63 5.46 -12.15 22.29
CA LYS A 63 5.66 -13.60 22.32
C LYS A 63 5.30 -14.16 23.70
N LEU A 64 4.42 -15.12 23.71
CA LEU A 64 4.03 -15.89 24.89
C LEU A 64 4.46 -17.35 24.69
N THR A 65 5.18 -17.92 25.66
CA THR A 65 5.57 -19.35 25.64
C THR A 65 5.02 -20.07 26.88
N ASN A 66 4.27 -21.16 26.68
CA ASN A 66 3.79 -21.98 27.79
C ASN A 66 4.84 -23.04 28.19
N ILE A 67 5.36 -22.94 29.40
CA ILE A 67 6.30 -23.92 29.97
C ILE A 67 5.65 -24.91 30.94
N ASN A 68 4.33 -24.84 31.14
CA ASN A 68 3.59 -25.77 31.97
C ASN A 68 3.23 -27.07 31.26
N LYS A 69 3.10 -28.16 32.03
CA LYS A 69 2.67 -29.45 31.50
C LYS A 69 1.16 -29.52 31.24
N GLY A 70 0.60 -28.56 30.56
CA GLY A 70 -0.83 -28.51 30.23
C GLY A 70 -1.15 -27.41 29.28
N ILE A 71 -2.45 -27.29 28.93
CA ILE A 71 -2.99 -26.19 28.14
C ILE A 71 -3.32 -25.05 29.10
N VAL A 72 -2.82 -23.85 28.80
CA VAL A 72 -3.05 -22.66 29.61
C VAL A 72 -3.89 -21.67 28.84
N LYS A 73 -4.94 -21.16 29.47
CA LYS A 73 -5.72 -20.02 28.98
C LYS A 73 -4.93 -18.72 29.27
N TYR A 74 -4.82 -17.85 28.28
CA TYR A 74 -4.12 -16.60 28.43
C TYR A 74 -4.93 -15.42 27.88
N GLY A 75 -4.57 -14.22 28.31
CA GLY A 75 -4.92 -12.93 27.75
C GLY A 75 -3.73 -12.00 27.80
N VAL A 76 -3.71 -10.99 26.96
CA VAL A 76 -2.71 -9.92 27.01
C VAL A 76 -3.31 -8.69 27.69
N GLY A 77 -2.61 -8.17 28.69
CA GLY A 77 -2.94 -6.95 29.40
C GLY A 77 -1.91 -5.86 29.16
N TYR A 78 -2.26 -4.65 29.51
CA TYR A 78 -1.36 -3.50 29.48
C TYR A 78 -1.67 -2.49 30.59
N SER A 79 -0.66 -1.71 30.91
CA SER A 79 -0.78 -0.51 31.76
C SER A 79 0.09 0.62 31.17
N GLY A 80 -0.25 1.87 31.52
CA GLY A 80 0.48 3.08 31.08
C GLY A 80 -0.44 4.29 30.99
N THR A 81 0.13 5.47 31.24
CA THR A 81 -0.63 6.73 31.16
C THR A 81 -0.77 7.19 29.72
N ASN A 82 -1.99 7.53 29.29
CA ASN A 82 -2.32 7.89 27.90
C ASN A 82 -1.98 6.81 26.86
N ILE A 83 -1.91 5.55 27.30
CA ILE A 83 -1.66 4.40 26.45
C ILE A 83 -2.96 3.67 26.16
N THR A 84 -3.13 3.29 24.89
CA THR A 84 -4.14 2.32 24.44
C THR A 84 -3.41 1.23 23.66
N VAL A 85 -3.74 -0.04 23.93
CA VAL A 85 -3.20 -1.18 23.20
C VAL A 85 -4.32 -1.90 22.47
N LYS A 86 -4.13 -2.12 21.16
CA LYS A 86 -5.04 -2.83 20.27
C LYS A 86 -4.32 -4.01 19.65
N TYR A 87 -5.02 -5.05 19.28
CA TYR A 87 -4.42 -6.18 18.58
C TYR A 87 -4.87 -6.25 17.11
N TYR A 88 -4.00 -6.81 16.28
CA TYR A 88 -4.31 -7.04 14.87
C TYR A 88 -5.04 -8.37 14.69
N THR A 89 -6.05 -8.38 13.82
CA THR A 89 -6.85 -9.57 13.47
C THR A 89 -6.36 -10.28 12.21
N ASP A 90 -5.20 -9.90 11.69
CA ASP A 90 -4.55 -10.57 10.56
C ASP A 90 -3.93 -11.93 10.98
N THR A 91 -2.94 -12.41 10.25
CA THR A 91 -2.34 -13.74 10.38
C THR A 91 -1.60 -14.04 11.70
N THR A 92 -1.81 -13.26 12.76
CA THR A 92 -1.17 -13.46 14.05
C THR A 92 -2.06 -14.25 15.02
N ASP A 93 -1.45 -14.73 16.10
CA ASP A 93 -2.20 -15.40 17.16
C ASP A 93 -3.16 -14.41 17.86
N PRO A 94 -4.33 -14.88 18.33
CA PRO A 94 -5.28 -14.02 19.03
C PRO A 94 -4.74 -13.55 20.37
N VAL A 95 -5.23 -12.40 20.83
CA VAL A 95 -4.83 -11.76 22.10
C VAL A 95 -5.35 -12.50 23.35
N THR A 96 -6.34 -13.36 23.17
CA THR A 96 -6.85 -14.28 24.20
C THR A 96 -7.03 -15.66 23.59
N GLY A 97 -6.80 -16.71 24.36
CA GLY A 97 -6.96 -18.07 23.88
C GLY A 97 -6.28 -19.09 24.77
N THR A 98 -5.88 -20.18 24.18
CA THR A 98 -5.14 -21.25 24.86
C THR A 98 -3.79 -21.47 24.17
N VAL A 99 -2.82 -21.95 24.95
CA VAL A 99 -1.50 -22.31 24.46
C VAL A 99 -1.05 -23.64 25.10
N ASP A 100 -0.68 -24.59 24.25
CA ASP A 100 -0.22 -25.91 24.65
C ASP A 100 1.18 -25.86 25.28
N TYR A 101 1.52 -26.88 26.08
CA TYR A 101 2.85 -27.03 26.68
C TYR A 101 3.95 -26.97 25.61
N GLY A 102 4.98 -26.17 25.90
CA GLY A 102 6.13 -25.97 25.02
C GLY A 102 5.84 -25.19 23.73
N LYS A 103 4.62 -24.68 23.55
CA LYS A 103 4.27 -23.85 22.38
C LYS A 103 4.30 -22.38 22.69
N SER A 104 4.52 -21.59 21.65
CA SER A 104 4.51 -20.13 21.71
C SER A 104 3.39 -19.54 20.89
N LYS A 105 2.90 -18.40 21.31
CA LYS A 105 1.99 -17.51 20.58
C LYS A 105 2.70 -16.21 20.22
N TYR A 106 2.45 -15.70 19.04
CA TYR A 106 3.02 -14.44 18.55
C TYR A 106 1.87 -13.49 18.23
N ILE A 107 1.71 -12.48 19.06
CA ILE A 107 0.56 -11.57 19.04
C ILE A 107 1.04 -10.20 18.58
N LYS A 108 0.51 -9.73 17.46
CA LYS A 108 0.82 -8.39 16.94
C LYS A 108 -0.06 -7.35 17.62
N LEU A 109 0.57 -6.37 18.23
CA LEU A 109 -0.06 -5.31 18.99
C LEU A 109 0.28 -3.94 18.43
N SER A 110 -0.69 -3.03 18.50
CA SER A 110 -0.50 -1.60 18.31
C SER A 110 -0.52 -0.91 19.66
N VAL A 111 0.54 -0.23 20.02
CA VAL A 111 0.64 0.58 21.25
C VAL A 111 0.55 2.05 20.86
N GLU A 112 -0.53 2.70 21.25
CA GLU A 112 -0.87 4.08 20.89
C GLU A 112 -0.71 4.99 22.11
N ASN A 113 0.03 6.10 21.96
CA ASN A 113 0.13 7.16 22.95
C ASN A 113 -0.64 8.40 22.48
N THR A 114 -1.72 8.74 23.14
CA THR A 114 -2.55 9.92 22.87
C THR A 114 -2.13 11.16 23.66
N GLY A 115 -1.12 11.03 24.52
CA GLY A 115 -0.58 12.11 25.32
C GLY A 115 0.37 13.03 24.55
N THR A 116 0.60 14.21 25.10
CA THR A 116 1.50 15.25 24.55
C THR A 116 2.97 15.04 24.90
N THR A 117 3.29 14.04 25.72
CA THR A 117 4.65 13.64 26.11
C THR A 117 4.86 12.16 25.80
N SER A 118 6.12 11.74 25.74
CA SER A 118 6.46 10.32 25.62
C SER A 118 5.91 9.53 26.81
N SER A 119 5.30 8.38 26.56
CA SER A 119 4.75 7.48 27.58
C SER A 119 5.22 6.05 27.39
N THR A 120 5.26 5.30 28.50
CA THR A 120 5.68 3.91 28.49
C THR A 120 4.50 3.00 28.78
N ALA A 121 4.26 2.05 27.87
CA ALA A 121 3.35 0.94 28.09
C ALA A 121 4.09 -0.23 28.74
N THR A 122 3.49 -0.87 29.72
CA THR A 122 3.93 -2.18 30.21
C THR A 122 2.93 -3.22 29.73
N LEU A 123 3.40 -4.19 28.94
CA LEU A 123 2.61 -5.34 28.47
C LEU A 123 2.74 -6.49 29.45
N SER A 124 1.67 -7.22 29.69
CA SER A 124 1.64 -8.33 30.64
C SER A 124 0.79 -9.49 30.11
N THR A 125 1.13 -10.72 30.48
CA THR A 125 0.25 -11.86 30.25
C THR A 125 -0.65 -12.06 31.46
N ILE A 126 -1.94 -12.18 31.19
CA ILE A 126 -2.96 -12.56 32.18
C ILE A 126 -3.24 -14.04 32.00
N LEU A 127 -3.15 -14.79 33.07
CA LEU A 127 -3.34 -16.25 33.06
C LEU A 127 -4.73 -16.62 33.51
N GLY A 128 -5.35 -17.62 32.84
CA GLY A 128 -6.58 -18.28 33.26
C GLY A 128 -6.30 -19.68 33.77
N TYR A 129 -7.23 -20.23 34.52
CA TYR A 129 -7.14 -21.61 35.01
C TYR A 129 -7.34 -22.60 33.85
N GLU A 130 -6.69 -23.76 33.96
CA GLU A 130 -7.03 -24.94 33.18
C GLU A 130 -8.53 -25.25 33.38
N ASN A 131 -9.23 -25.72 32.36
CA ASN A 131 -10.68 -26.01 32.41
C ASN A 131 -11.65 -24.81 32.36
N GLY A 132 -11.24 -23.70 31.75
CA GLY A 132 -12.19 -22.67 31.30
C GLY A 132 -12.55 -21.61 32.33
N GLY A 133 -11.78 -21.46 33.42
CA GLY A 133 -11.91 -20.31 34.33
C GLY A 133 -11.71 -18.96 33.62
N ASP A 134 -12.35 -17.93 34.14
CA ASP A 134 -12.19 -16.55 33.61
C ASP A 134 -10.79 -16.01 33.87
N LEU A 135 -10.33 -15.11 33.00
CA LEU A 135 -9.09 -14.41 33.20
C LEU A 135 -9.25 -13.43 34.38
N ILE A 136 -8.38 -13.54 35.38
CA ILE A 136 -8.35 -12.60 36.51
C ILE A 136 -7.42 -11.48 36.16
N VAL A 137 -7.97 -10.32 35.79
CA VAL A 137 -7.21 -9.14 35.41
C VAL A 137 -6.67 -8.45 36.69
N PRO A 138 -5.35 -8.28 36.86
CA PRO A 138 -4.78 -7.57 37.99
C PRO A 138 -5.25 -6.10 38.06
N SER A 139 -5.26 -5.56 39.27
CA SER A 139 -5.57 -4.13 39.45
C SER A 139 -4.55 -3.26 38.71
N GLY A 140 -5.03 -2.20 38.03
CA GLY A 140 -4.20 -1.30 37.23
C GLY A 140 -3.78 -1.84 35.86
N VAL A 141 -4.20 -3.05 35.49
CA VAL A 141 -3.99 -3.64 34.18
C VAL A 141 -5.29 -3.62 33.38
N THR A 142 -5.21 -3.25 32.11
CA THR A 142 -6.34 -3.28 31.18
C THR A 142 -6.15 -4.46 30.23
N LEU A 143 -7.17 -5.30 30.06
CA LEU A 143 -7.16 -6.39 29.07
C LEU A 143 -7.22 -5.80 27.66
N VAL A 144 -6.38 -6.28 26.75
CA VAL A 144 -6.43 -5.89 25.34
C VAL A 144 -7.65 -6.53 24.69
N THR A 145 -8.62 -5.71 24.30
CA THR A 145 -9.89 -6.16 23.68
C THR A 145 -10.16 -5.47 22.36
N GLU A 146 -9.58 -4.30 22.12
CA GLU A 146 -9.78 -3.56 20.86
C GLU A 146 -9.02 -4.21 19.71
N LYS A 147 -9.69 -4.30 18.56
CA LYS A 147 -9.18 -4.96 17.36
C LYS A 147 -8.72 -3.94 16.33
N LYS A 148 -7.63 -4.25 15.64
CA LYS A 148 -7.27 -3.59 14.37
C LYS A 148 -7.50 -4.56 13.21
N SER A 149 -8.10 -4.05 12.15
CA SER A 149 -8.33 -4.82 10.93
C SER A 149 -7.68 -4.07 9.76
N PRO A 150 -6.48 -4.45 9.33
CA PRO A 150 -5.85 -3.85 8.17
C PRO A 150 -6.79 -3.85 6.97
N LEU A 151 -6.89 -2.72 6.27
CA LEU A 151 -7.79 -2.59 5.12
C LEU A 151 -7.49 -3.63 4.03
N SER A 152 -6.21 -3.96 3.85
CA SER A 152 -5.81 -5.01 2.90
C SER A 152 -6.34 -6.38 3.31
N SER A 153 -6.25 -6.75 4.58
CA SER A 153 -6.80 -8.00 5.13
C SER A 153 -8.32 -8.02 5.02
N TYR A 154 -8.98 -6.89 5.29
CA TYR A 154 -10.43 -6.76 5.16
C TYR A 154 -10.89 -7.06 3.73
N ILE A 155 -10.30 -6.40 2.72
CA ILE A 155 -10.65 -6.61 1.30
C ILE A 155 -10.29 -8.04 0.86
N THR A 156 -9.15 -8.56 1.30
CA THR A 156 -8.75 -9.95 1.02
C THR A 156 -9.78 -10.94 1.56
N ASN A 157 -10.29 -10.72 2.76
CA ASN A 157 -11.32 -11.55 3.36
C ASN A 157 -12.68 -11.41 2.65
N LEU A 158 -13.07 -10.21 2.19
CA LEU A 158 -14.25 -10.04 1.33
C LEU A 158 -14.15 -10.95 0.10
N TYR A 159 -13.01 -10.91 -0.60
CA TYR A 159 -12.78 -11.75 -1.75
C TYR A 159 -12.78 -13.24 -1.37
N ASN A 160 -12.02 -13.66 -0.38
CA ASN A 160 -11.84 -15.09 -0.03
C ASN A 160 -13.14 -15.77 0.41
N ASN A 161 -13.98 -15.06 1.13
CA ASN A 161 -15.25 -15.57 1.67
C ASN A 161 -16.43 -15.54 0.69
N ALA A 162 -16.26 -14.93 -0.47
CA ALA A 162 -17.33 -14.86 -1.48
C ALA A 162 -17.34 -16.10 -2.38
N THR A 163 -18.50 -16.43 -2.93
CA THR A 163 -18.63 -17.40 -4.03
C THR A 163 -17.99 -16.84 -5.30
N LYS A 164 -17.18 -17.66 -5.97
CA LYS A 164 -16.47 -17.26 -7.19
C LYS A 164 -17.21 -17.71 -8.44
N THR A 165 -17.09 -16.88 -9.50
CA THR A 165 -17.52 -17.19 -10.86
C THR A 165 -16.32 -17.16 -11.78
N ALA A 166 -16.15 -18.20 -12.59
CA ALA A 166 -15.09 -18.24 -13.59
C ALA A 166 -15.46 -17.33 -14.79
N VAL A 167 -14.53 -16.47 -15.18
CA VAL A 167 -14.62 -15.59 -16.34
C VAL A 167 -13.44 -15.86 -17.25
N ILE A 168 -13.69 -16.16 -18.52
CA ILE A 168 -12.64 -16.43 -19.52
C ILE A 168 -12.43 -15.19 -20.37
N ASN A 169 -11.19 -14.72 -20.43
CA ASN A 169 -10.78 -13.62 -21.31
C ASN A 169 -9.36 -13.90 -21.82
N ASN A 170 -9.14 -13.76 -23.14
CA ASN A 170 -7.87 -14.04 -23.79
C ASN A 170 -7.23 -15.36 -23.32
N SER A 171 -8.02 -16.44 -23.31
CA SER A 171 -7.61 -17.80 -22.88
C SER A 171 -7.19 -17.93 -21.41
N ILE A 172 -7.36 -16.89 -20.61
CA ILE A 172 -7.11 -16.91 -19.16
C ILE A 172 -8.45 -17.06 -18.42
N THR A 173 -8.48 -17.93 -17.43
CA THR A 173 -9.62 -18.08 -16.53
C THR A 173 -9.39 -17.27 -15.26
N TYR A 174 -10.19 -16.23 -15.06
CA TYR A 174 -10.18 -15.38 -13.87
C TYR A 174 -11.23 -15.83 -12.87
N GLN A 175 -10.94 -15.69 -11.58
CA GLN A 175 -11.91 -15.94 -10.52
C GLN A 175 -12.52 -14.63 -10.05
N TYR A 176 -13.79 -14.43 -10.34
CA TYR A 176 -14.56 -13.23 -9.99
C TYR A 176 -15.38 -13.45 -8.73
N ASP A 177 -15.45 -12.43 -7.90
CA ASP A 177 -16.44 -12.25 -6.84
C ASP A 177 -17.44 -11.18 -7.31
N PRO A 178 -18.56 -11.56 -7.90
CA PRO A 178 -19.55 -10.60 -8.41
C PRO A 178 -20.23 -9.78 -7.32
N LYS A 179 -20.28 -10.32 -6.09
CA LYS A 179 -20.93 -9.65 -4.95
C LYS A 179 -20.18 -8.38 -4.54
N ASN A 180 -18.86 -8.44 -4.50
CA ASN A 180 -18.01 -7.33 -4.06
C ASN A 180 -17.29 -6.64 -5.23
N SER A 181 -17.54 -7.06 -6.47
CA SER A 181 -16.84 -6.58 -7.68
C SER A 181 -15.31 -6.74 -7.56
N LEU A 182 -14.86 -7.89 -7.06
CA LEU A 182 -13.46 -8.23 -6.89
C LEU A 182 -13.06 -9.40 -7.79
N MET A 183 -11.83 -9.37 -8.26
CA MET A 183 -11.24 -10.46 -9.05
C MET A 183 -9.77 -10.67 -8.69
N LYS A 184 -9.21 -11.84 -9.01
CA LYS A 184 -7.77 -12.06 -9.02
C LYS A 184 -7.21 -11.90 -10.43
N ASP A 185 -6.13 -11.09 -10.55
CA ASP A 185 -5.36 -10.98 -11.78
C ASP A 185 -4.34 -12.13 -11.92
N VAL A 186 -3.57 -12.15 -13.01
CA VAL A 186 -2.54 -13.18 -13.27
C VAL A 186 -1.38 -13.17 -12.27
N GLY A 187 -1.17 -12.08 -11.55
CA GLY A 187 -0.21 -11.96 -10.46
C GLY A 187 -0.79 -12.27 -9.09
N ASN A 188 -2.00 -12.85 -9.02
CA ASN A 188 -2.74 -13.13 -7.78
C ASN A 188 -3.12 -11.88 -6.95
N ASN A 189 -3.02 -10.68 -7.50
CA ASN A 189 -3.51 -9.48 -6.85
C ASN A 189 -5.04 -9.46 -6.87
N ILE A 190 -5.65 -8.96 -5.80
CA ILE A 190 -7.10 -8.77 -5.73
C ILE A 190 -7.42 -7.36 -6.24
N ARG A 191 -8.27 -7.26 -7.27
CA ARG A 191 -8.59 -6.01 -7.94
C ARG A 191 -10.08 -5.72 -7.95
N TYR A 192 -10.44 -4.44 -7.85
CA TYR A 192 -11.79 -3.98 -8.12
C TYR A 192 -12.02 -3.81 -9.62
N TYR A 193 -13.15 -4.31 -10.13
CA TYR A 193 -13.52 -4.29 -11.54
C TYR A 193 -14.96 -3.82 -11.78
N GLY A 194 -15.28 -3.51 -13.03
CA GLY A 194 -16.64 -3.25 -13.49
C GLY A 194 -17.01 -1.78 -13.58
N ALA A 195 -18.29 -1.47 -13.71
CA ALA A 195 -18.77 -0.10 -13.94
C ALA A 195 -18.70 0.78 -12.68
N SER A 196 -19.11 0.23 -11.53
CA SER A 196 -19.24 1.00 -10.29
C SER A 196 -19.01 0.13 -9.06
N PRO A 197 -17.75 -0.31 -8.82
CA PRO A 197 -17.43 -1.08 -7.63
C PRO A 197 -17.49 -0.21 -6.36
N ASN A 198 -17.76 -0.85 -5.21
CA ASN A 198 -17.73 -0.21 -3.90
C ASN A 198 -16.28 -0.12 -3.39
N ASN A 199 -15.49 0.76 -3.99
CA ASN A 199 -14.06 0.93 -3.73
C ASN A 199 -13.67 2.37 -3.38
N TYR A 200 -14.63 3.18 -2.93
CA TYR A 200 -14.37 4.55 -2.48
C TYR A 200 -13.76 4.55 -1.07
N ILE A 201 -12.81 5.44 -0.86
CA ILE A 201 -12.13 5.63 0.42
C ILE A 201 -11.88 7.12 0.67
N TYR A 202 -12.05 7.57 1.90
CA TYR A 202 -11.55 8.87 2.34
C TYR A 202 -10.04 8.77 2.62
N PHE A 203 -9.29 9.61 1.93
CA PHE A 203 -7.84 9.70 2.09
C PHE A 203 -7.39 11.16 1.96
N ASN A 204 -6.14 11.47 2.30
CA ASN A 204 -5.61 12.82 2.32
C ASN A 204 -6.48 13.79 3.14
N CYS A 205 -6.84 13.36 4.35
CA CYS A 205 -7.70 14.09 5.25
C CYS A 205 -6.94 15.19 6.01
N SER A 206 -7.56 16.34 6.21
CA SER A 206 -7.08 17.33 7.18
C SER A 206 -7.27 16.85 8.63
N ASN A 207 -8.27 15.98 8.87
CA ASN A 207 -8.57 15.38 10.16
C ASN A 207 -9.04 13.92 9.99
N TYR A 208 -8.21 12.95 10.38
CA TYR A 208 -8.55 11.52 10.33
C TYR A 208 -9.50 11.07 11.46
N SER A 209 -9.63 11.83 12.53
CA SER A 209 -10.62 11.54 13.57
C SER A 209 -12.05 11.82 13.11
N ASN A 210 -12.23 12.78 12.21
CA ASN A 210 -13.52 13.16 11.61
C ASN A 210 -13.41 13.17 10.08
N GLN A 211 -13.57 12.00 9.47
CA GLN A 211 -13.46 11.81 8.03
C GLN A 211 -14.82 12.05 7.35
N SER A 212 -14.84 12.97 6.41
CA SER A 212 -16.02 13.36 5.64
C SER A 212 -15.58 13.98 4.30
N SER A 213 -16.50 14.24 3.41
CA SER A 213 -16.23 14.94 2.14
C SER A 213 -15.69 16.36 2.32
N SER A 214 -15.89 16.98 3.48
CA SER A 214 -15.36 18.32 3.79
C SER A 214 -13.94 18.29 4.37
N THR A 215 -13.52 17.17 4.95
CA THR A 215 -12.21 17.04 5.61
C THR A 215 -11.24 16.18 4.84
N CYS A 216 -11.71 15.34 3.92
CA CYS A 216 -10.93 14.38 3.16
C CYS A 216 -11.12 14.53 1.65
N GLU A 217 -10.17 14.03 0.88
CA GLU A 217 -10.39 13.75 -0.54
C GLU A 217 -11.00 12.36 -0.70
N THR A 218 -11.76 12.20 -1.77
CA THR A 218 -12.21 10.88 -2.21
C THR A 218 -11.14 10.25 -3.09
N TRP A 219 -10.73 9.05 -2.73
CA TRP A 219 -9.84 8.20 -3.51
C TRP A 219 -10.53 6.88 -3.85
N ARG A 220 -9.97 6.10 -4.74
CA ARG A 220 -10.50 4.79 -5.13
C ARG A 220 -9.45 3.72 -4.89
N ILE A 221 -9.88 2.58 -4.38
CA ILE A 221 -9.02 1.42 -4.19
C ILE A 221 -8.92 0.67 -5.52
N ILE A 222 -7.71 0.56 -6.07
CA ILE A 222 -7.45 -0.30 -7.24
C ILE A 222 -7.50 -1.77 -6.82
N GLY A 223 -6.90 -2.08 -5.68
CA GLY A 223 -6.87 -3.44 -5.16
C GLY A 223 -5.86 -3.67 -4.04
N VAL A 224 -5.60 -4.94 -3.76
CA VAL A 224 -4.58 -5.42 -2.83
C VAL A 224 -3.45 -6.06 -3.62
N PHE A 225 -2.24 -5.57 -3.45
CA PHE A 225 -1.02 -5.99 -4.12
C PHE A 225 0.06 -6.29 -3.09
N ASP A 226 0.55 -7.51 -3.00
CA ASP A 226 1.55 -7.93 -2.01
C ASP A 226 1.17 -7.49 -0.58
N GLY A 227 -0.11 -7.64 -0.22
CA GLY A 227 -0.65 -7.26 1.08
C GLY A 227 -0.83 -5.76 1.32
N LYS A 228 -0.54 -4.90 0.35
CA LYS A 228 -0.72 -3.44 0.42
C LYS A 228 -1.91 -2.97 -0.40
N ILE A 229 -2.61 -1.96 0.08
CA ILE A 229 -3.67 -1.28 -0.66
C ILE A 229 -3.07 -0.32 -1.68
N LYS A 230 -3.44 -0.47 -2.96
CA LYS A 230 -3.12 0.48 -4.02
C LYS A 230 -4.29 1.41 -4.25
N LEU A 231 -4.03 2.71 -4.15
CA LEU A 231 -5.02 3.78 -4.33
C LEU A 231 -4.76 4.60 -5.59
N ILE A 232 -5.82 5.12 -6.18
CA ILE A 232 -5.79 6.19 -7.18
C ILE A 232 -6.67 7.36 -6.70
N ARG A 233 -6.20 8.60 -6.89
CA ARG A 233 -7.04 9.77 -6.63
C ARG A 233 -8.26 9.76 -7.54
N ASN A 234 -9.45 10.04 -7.02
CA ASN A 234 -10.71 9.96 -7.79
C ASN A 234 -10.83 11.02 -8.89
N GLU A 235 -9.92 11.98 -8.95
CA GLU A 235 -9.88 13.05 -9.95
C GLU A 235 -8.45 13.35 -10.37
N SER A 236 -8.27 13.83 -11.59
CA SER A 236 -6.99 14.38 -12.04
C SER A 236 -6.60 15.61 -11.22
N ILE A 237 -5.30 15.78 -10.97
CA ILE A 237 -4.74 17.00 -10.34
C ILE A 237 -4.46 18.10 -11.37
N GLY A 238 -4.79 17.88 -12.63
CA GLY A 238 -4.55 18.77 -13.77
C GLY A 238 -3.78 18.08 -14.89
N GLU A 239 -3.52 18.83 -15.94
CA GLU A 239 -2.80 18.35 -17.12
C GLU A 239 -1.36 18.86 -17.08
N TYR A 240 -0.38 17.95 -17.04
CA TYR A 240 1.05 18.24 -16.93
C TYR A 240 1.84 17.34 -17.86
N SER A 241 3.07 17.78 -18.22
CA SER A 241 4.00 16.94 -18.97
C SER A 241 4.49 15.79 -18.09
N TRP A 242 4.58 14.59 -18.67
CA TRP A 242 5.19 13.43 -18.01
C TRP A 242 6.70 13.66 -17.79
N ASP A 243 7.37 14.11 -18.86
CA ASP A 243 8.69 14.70 -18.84
C ASP A 243 8.71 15.87 -19.85
N ASN A 244 9.83 16.57 -20.00
CA ASN A 244 9.86 17.72 -20.90
C ASN A 244 11.14 17.78 -21.71
N LYS A 245 11.05 18.40 -22.90
CA LYS A 245 12.23 18.77 -23.67
C LYS A 245 13.16 19.64 -22.84
N ASN A 246 14.33 19.13 -22.52
CA ASN A 246 15.34 19.90 -21.84
C ASN A 246 16.73 19.25 -21.98
N VAL A 247 17.64 19.95 -22.60
CA VAL A 247 19.06 19.55 -22.67
C VAL A 247 19.68 19.38 -21.29
N SER A 248 19.24 20.16 -20.30
CA SER A 248 19.74 20.06 -18.91
C SER A 248 19.27 18.83 -18.16
N THR A 249 18.26 18.11 -18.65
CA THR A 249 17.76 16.84 -18.08
C THR A 249 18.31 15.63 -18.81
N GLY A 250 19.19 15.80 -19.79
CA GLY A 250 19.69 14.71 -20.63
C GLY A 250 18.62 14.11 -21.53
N ALA A 251 17.63 14.92 -21.96
CA ALA A 251 16.70 14.52 -23.00
C ALA A 251 17.47 14.05 -24.24
N GLU A 252 17.12 12.88 -24.77
CA GLU A 252 17.85 12.28 -25.90
C GLU A 252 17.57 12.99 -27.22
N ASN A 253 16.51 13.74 -27.26
CA ASN A 253 16.09 14.55 -28.39
C ASN A 253 15.16 15.66 -27.89
N ASP A 254 14.58 16.40 -28.82
CA ASP A 254 13.67 17.50 -28.52
C ASP A 254 12.32 17.09 -27.88
N TYR A 255 12.10 15.79 -27.64
CA TYR A 255 10.81 15.27 -27.21
C TYR A 255 10.77 14.81 -25.76
N GLY A 256 11.84 15.00 -25.00
CA GLY A 256 11.97 14.54 -23.61
C GLY A 256 12.39 13.08 -23.51
N LYS A 257 12.31 12.53 -22.30
CA LYS A 257 12.86 11.23 -21.92
C LYS A 257 11.83 10.39 -21.19
N ASN A 258 11.56 9.19 -21.68
CA ASN A 258 10.62 8.27 -21.02
C ASN A 258 11.26 7.45 -19.88
N ASP A 259 12.00 8.13 -19.03
CA ASP A 259 12.63 7.60 -17.83
C ASP A 259 11.95 8.15 -16.59
N TRP A 260 11.13 7.31 -15.93
CA TRP A 260 10.40 7.75 -14.76
C TRP A 260 11.30 8.18 -13.61
N THR A 261 12.48 7.58 -13.47
CA THR A 261 13.41 7.88 -12.37
C THR A 261 13.98 9.30 -12.42
N ASP A 262 13.89 9.96 -13.58
CA ASP A 262 14.32 11.35 -13.78
C ASP A 262 13.20 12.27 -14.28
N ALA A 263 12.01 11.74 -14.52
CA ALA A 263 10.87 12.45 -15.09
C ALA A 263 10.44 13.67 -14.27
N ARG A 264 10.04 14.73 -14.96
CA ARG A 264 9.54 15.97 -14.32
C ARG A 264 8.31 15.71 -13.49
N LEU A 265 7.42 14.84 -13.96
CA LEU A 265 6.20 14.47 -13.24
C LEU A 265 6.52 13.67 -11.98
N MET A 266 7.48 12.74 -12.03
CA MET A 266 7.94 12.04 -10.84
C MET A 266 8.43 13.01 -9.77
N LYS A 267 9.23 14.00 -10.15
CA LYS A 267 9.76 15.04 -9.25
C LYS A 267 8.66 15.94 -8.68
N LEU A 268 7.61 16.22 -9.45
CA LEU A 268 6.43 16.96 -8.98
C LEU A 268 5.69 16.22 -7.85
N LEU A 269 5.54 14.91 -8.01
CA LEU A 269 4.71 14.08 -7.14
C LEU A 269 5.40 13.60 -5.87
N ASN A 270 6.74 13.60 -5.81
CA ASN A 270 7.51 12.95 -4.76
C ASN A 270 8.39 13.94 -3.95
N PRO A 271 8.78 13.56 -2.69
CA PRO A 271 9.67 14.36 -1.87
C PRO A 271 11.11 14.32 -2.37
N GLY A 272 11.96 15.23 -1.88
CA GLY A 272 13.39 15.28 -2.16
C GLY A 272 13.79 16.12 -3.35
N TYR A 273 12.84 16.81 -3.97
CA TYR A 273 13.06 17.66 -5.16
C TYR A 273 12.73 19.13 -4.91
N GLU A 274 12.62 19.55 -3.66
CA GLU A 274 12.20 20.91 -3.24
C GLU A 274 13.10 22.01 -3.77
N SER A 275 14.37 21.71 -4.07
CA SER A 275 15.33 22.65 -4.67
C SER A 275 15.10 22.91 -6.15
N LYS A 276 14.23 22.14 -6.83
CA LYS A 276 13.93 22.36 -8.24
C LYS A 276 12.96 23.53 -8.39
N THR A 277 13.32 24.52 -9.18
CA THR A 277 12.55 25.77 -9.36
C THR A 277 11.21 25.55 -10.07
N THR A 278 11.09 24.50 -10.88
CA THR A 278 9.87 24.15 -11.61
C THR A 278 9.38 22.77 -11.21
N GLY A 279 8.22 22.69 -10.58
CA GLY A 279 7.51 21.47 -10.25
C GLY A 279 8.08 20.65 -9.09
N GLY A 280 9.24 21.01 -8.49
CA GLY A 280 9.91 20.16 -7.50
C GLY A 280 9.12 19.96 -6.22
N SER A 281 8.60 18.72 -5.99
CA SER A 281 7.84 18.28 -4.81
C SER A 281 6.58 19.12 -4.50
N LEU A 282 6.06 19.90 -5.46
CA LEU A 282 4.94 20.82 -5.18
C LEU A 282 3.67 20.06 -4.77
N TYR A 283 3.35 18.95 -5.45
CA TYR A 283 2.19 18.14 -5.10
C TYR A 283 2.37 17.46 -3.74
N TYR A 284 3.55 16.84 -3.51
CA TYR A 284 3.83 16.15 -2.25
C TYR A 284 3.77 17.08 -1.02
N ASN A 285 4.15 18.33 -1.20
CA ASN A 285 4.19 19.32 -0.12
C ASN A 285 2.99 20.28 -0.09
N ALA A 286 1.96 20.04 -0.92
CA ALA A 286 0.77 20.88 -1.02
C ALA A 286 1.11 22.36 -1.22
N LYS A 287 1.97 22.67 -2.20
CA LYS A 287 2.46 24.03 -2.51
C LYS A 287 2.00 24.48 -3.88
N SER A 288 2.11 25.79 -4.14
CA SER A 288 1.93 26.41 -5.44
C SER A 288 3.28 26.77 -6.07
N GLY A 289 3.30 26.90 -7.40
CA GLY A 289 4.49 27.26 -8.16
C GLY A 289 4.25 27.16 -9.65
N ASN A 290 5.30 26.84 -10.42
CA ASN A 290 5.21 26.56 -11.85
C ASN A 290 5.44 25.08 -12.12
N CYS A 291 4.65 24.51 -13.03
CA CYS A 291 4.73 23.12 -13.47
C CYS A 291 4.96 23.03 -14.97
N TYR A 292 5.70 22.02 -15.43
CA TYR A 292 5.86 21.76 -16.86
C TYR A 292 4.55 21.32 -17.51
N SER A 293 4.19 21.92 -18.64
CA SER A 293 2.92 21.71 -19.33
C SER A 293 3.01 22.05 -20.81
N GLY A 294 3.64 21.20 -21.60
CA GLY A 294 3.75 21.35 -23.05
C GLY A 294 5.18 21.35 -23.59
N GLN A 295 5.31 21.57 -24.89
CA GLN A 295 6.58 21.53 -25.63
C GLN A 295 7.58 22.60 -25.18
N SER A 296 8.84 22.40 -25.51
CA SER A 296 9.91 23.37 -25.35
C SER A 296 10.06 23.91 -23.93
N ASN A 297 9.89 23.04 -22.92
CA ASN A 297 9.90 23.40 -21.50
C ASN A 297 8.83 24.42 -21.11
N ALA A 298 7.71 24.47 -21.83
CA ALA A 298 6.59 25.32 -21.46
C ALA A 298 6.13 25.03 -20.03
N THR A 299 5.81 26.09 -19.31
CA THR A 299 5.34 26.01 -17.92
C THR A 299 4.02 26.73 -17.75
N LYS A 300 3.26 26.32 -16.75
CA LYS A 300 2.07 27.04 -16.30
C LYS A 300 2.05 27.13 -14.78
N ALA A 301 1.34 28.12 -14.24
CA ALA A 301 1.07 28.18 -12.80
C ALA A 301 0.29 26.94 -12.36
N CYS A 302 0.71 26.34 -11.24
CA CYS A 302 0.04 25.22 -10.61
C CYS A 302 -0.11 25.46 -9.11
N ASN A 303 -1.23 25.01 -8.56
CA ASN A 303 -1.55 25.21 -7.15
C ASN A 303 -2.10 23.92 -6.56
N PHE A 304 -1.34 23.32 -5.65
CA PHE A 304 -1.70 22.07 -4.95
C PHE A 304 -2.02 22.29 -3.47
N THR A 305 -2.22 23.54 -3.02
CA THR A 305 -2.50 23.84 -1.60
C THR A 305 -3.75 23.15 -1.09
N SER A 306 -4.73 22.88 -1.95
CA SER A 306 -5.96 22.14 -1.62
C SER A 306 -5.95 20.67 -2.02
N THR A 307 -5.21 20.30 -3.08
CA THR A 307 -5.24 18.97 -3.71
C THR A 307 -3.94 18.16 -3.53
N GLY A 308 -2.90 18.76 -2.98
CA GLY A 308 -1.64 18.07 -2.64
C GLY A 308 -1.75 17.31 -1.31
N ILE A 309 -0.69 16.59 -0.95
CA ILE A 309 -0.65 15.81 0.29
C ILE A 309 -0.62 16.73 1.50
N LYS A 310 -1.73 16.80 2.24
CA LYS A 310 -2.04 17.87 3.21
C LYS A 310 -1.12 17.90 4.44
N ASN A 311 -0.82 16.73 5.03
CA ASN A 311 -0.16 16.69 6.34
C ASN A 311 0.78 15.48 6.53
N ALA A 312 1.51 15.48 7.65
CA ALA A 312 2.44 14.43 8.02
C ALA A 312 1.75 13.07 8.22
N THR A 313 0.55 13.05 8.81
CA THR A 313 -0.22 11.81 9.02
C THR A 313 -0.49 11.11 7.68
N THR A 314 -0.97 11.85 6.67
CA THR A 314 -1.17 11.31 5.32
C THR A 314 0.14 10.83 4.71
N ARG A 315 1.25 11.61 4.83
CA ARG A 315 2.56 11.22 4.28
C ARG A 315 3.08 9.93 4.91
N ASN A 316 2.86 9.73 6.20
CA ASN A 316 3.26 8.54 6.93
C ASN A 316 2.47 7.28 6.53
N LEU A 317 1.26 7.43 6.01
CA LEU A 317 0.48 6.32 5.46
C LEU A 317 0.95 5.86 4.09
N ILE A 318 1.72 6.69 3.37
CA ILE A 318 2.19 6.37 2.01
C ILE A 318 3.47 5.52 2.10
N SER A 319 3.37 4.28 1.66
CA SER A 319 4.49 3.34 1.61
C SER A 319 5.50 3.71 0.52
N ASP A 320 6.79 3.61 0.82
CA ASP A 320 7.78 3.44 -0.23
C ASP A 320 7.57 2.06 -0.85
N THR A 321 7.47 2.01 -2.17
CA THR A 321 7.12 0.79 -2.90
C THR A 321 7.90 0.72 -4.21
N ILE A 322 8.24 -0.48 -4.63
CA ILE A 322 8.83 -0.71 -5.96
C ILE A 322 7.74 -0.58 -7.02
N TYR A 323 7.97 0.30 -7.97
CA TYR A 323 7.21 0.44 -9.20
C TYR A 323 8.02 -0.14 -10.36
N TYR A 324 7.45 -1.10 -11.07
CA TYR A 324 8.09 -1.71 -12.22
C TYR A 324 7.99 -0.79 -13.43
N LEU A 325 9.06 -0.69 -14.20
CA LEU A 325 9.18 0.22 -15.34
C LEU A 325 9.42 -0.50 -16.67
N GLY A 326 9.16 -1.80 -16.72
CA GLY A 326 9.17 -2.56 -17.97
C GLY A 326 8.20 -1.96 -18.98
N GLY A 327 8.57 -1.95 -20.24
CA GLY A 327 7.82 -1.33 -21.32
C GLY A 327 7.35 -2.31 -22.39
N HIS A 328 6.57 -1.80 -23.31
CA HIS A 328 6.10 -2.57 -24.46
C HIS A 328 5.99 -1.69 -25.71
N ASN A 329 6.03 -2.34 -26.90
CA ASN A 329 6.01 -1.66 -28.19
C ASN A 329 4.95 -2.26 -29.15
N SER A 330 3.78 -2.63 -28.63
CA SER A 330 2.63 -3.08 -29.43
C SER A 330 1.31 -2.63 -28.79
N PHE A 331 0.36 -2.16 -29.58
CA PHE A 331 -0.98 -1.79 -29.11
C PHE A 331 -1.86 -3.00 -28.78
N SER A 332 -1.68 -4.10 -29.54
CA SER A 332 -2.56 -5.26 -29.46
C SER A 332 -2.19 -6.15 -28.30
N VAL A 333 -2.46 -5.67 -27.10
CA VAL A 333 -2.21 -6.40 -25.84
C VAL A 333 -3.44 -6.39 -24.95
N TYR A 334 -3.63 -7.52 -24.27
CA TYR A 334 -4.64 -7.68 -23.22
C TYR A 334 -4.08 -7.30 -21.86
N PRO A 335 -4.94 -7.08 -20.84
CA PRO A 335 -4.50 -6.71 -19.50
C PRO A 335 -3.47 -7.65 -18.88
N ASN A 336 -3.61 -8.96 -19.06
CA ASN A 336 -2.64 -9.96 -18.58
C ASN A 336 -1.28 -9.85 -19.27
N GLN A 337 -1.29 -9.62 -20.57
CA GLN A 337 -0.04 -9.53 -21.35
C GLN A 337 0.75 -8.28 -21.00
N ILE A 338 0.10 -7.12 -20.88
CA ILE A 338 0.80 -5.89 -20.52
C ILE A 338 1.26 -5.94 -19.06
N TYR A 339 0.52 -6.58 -18.15
CA TYR A 339 0.93 -6.80 -16.76
C TYR A 339 2.29 -7.49 -16.66
N GLU A 340 2.53 -8.51 -17.48
CA GLU A 340 3.83 -9.22 -17.56
C GLU A 340 4.93 -8.31 -18.14
N LYS A 341 4.60 -7.51 -19.16
CA LYS A 341 5.57 -6.59 -19.78
C LYS A 341 6.01 -5.47 -18.84
N GLU A 342 5.10 -4.92 -18.08
CA GLU A 342 5.38 -3.90 -17.04
C GLU A 342 6.39 -4.41 -16.01
N ARG A 343 6.37 -5.71 -15.70
CA ARG A 343 7.27 -6.39 -14.73
C ARG A 343 8.46 -7.06 -15.38
N GLY A 344 8.56 -6.95 -16.69
CA GLY A 344 9.68 -7.49 -17.46
C GLY A 344 10.87 -6.52 -17.53
N THR A 345 11.91 -6.96 -18.23
CA THR A 345 13.15 -6.20 -18.40
C THR A 345 13.26 -5.49 -19.76
N THR A 346 12.22 -5.58 -20.59
CA THR A 346 12.19 -4.91 -21.90
C THR A 346 11.93 -3.43 -21.72
N VAL A 347 12.92 -2.60 -21.95
CA VAL A 347 12.86 -1.14 -21.85
C VAL A 347 13.59 -0.53 -23.06
N TYR A 348 13.44 0.78 -23.27
CA TYR A 348 14.35 1.50 -24.16
C TYR A 348 15.77 1.45 -23.57
N SER A 349 16.78 1.40 -24.44
CA SER A 349 18.19 1.23 -24.02
C SER A 349 18.59 2.23 -22.93
N GLY A 350 19.23 1.72 -21.88
CA GLY A 350 19.71 2.53 -20.76
C GLY A 350 18.64 2.97 -19.76
N ARG A 351 17.38 2.50 -19.85
CA ARG A 351 16.34 2.82 -18.87
C ARG A 351 16.32 1.81 -17.72
N PRO A 352 16.06 2.26 -16.49
CA PRO A 352 15.79 1.38 -15.36
C PRO A 352 14.52 0.54 -15.59
N THR A 353 14.49 -0.64 -14.99
CA THR A 353 13.34 -1.55 -15.02
C THR A 353 12.44 -1.45 -13.79
N GLU A 354 12.88 -0.71 -12.78
CA GLU A 354 12.14 -0.46 -11.54
C GLU A 354 12.56 0.87 -10.89
N TRP A 355 11.70 1.36 -10.03
CA TRP A 355 11.94 2.55 -9.23
C TRP A 355 11.22 2.42 -7.87
N THR A 356 11.90 2.80 -6.79
CA THR A 356 11.31 2.85 -5.46
C THR A 356 10.91 4.27 -5.11
N GLY A 357 9.66 4.48 -4.75
CA GLY A 357 9.14 5.77 -4.33
C GLY A 357 7.72 5.72 -3.81
N LYS A 358 7.13 6.88 -3.57
CA LYS A 358 5.84 7.02 -2.87
C LYS A 358 4.66 7.14 -3.82
N ILE A 359 4.76 7.97 -4.84
CA ILE A 359 3.64 8.32 -5.71
C ILE A 359 4.05 8.17 -7.18
N ALA A 360 3.23 7.45 -7.93
CA ALA A 360 3.41 7.23 -9.36
C ALA A 360 2.07 7.43 -10.11
N LEU A 361 1.90 6.75 -11.24
CA LEU A 361 0.71 6.72 -12.07
C LEU A 361 0.14 5.30 -12.14
N ALA A 362 -1.09 5.17 -12.63
CA ALA A 362 -1.65 3.86 -12.96
C ALA A 362 -0.88 3.20 -14.10
N TYR A 363 -0.84 1.87 -14.07
CA TYR A 363 -0.36 1.08 -15.20
C TYR A 363 -1.45 0.89 -16.27
N PRO A 364 -1.09 0.63 -17.53
CA PRO A 364 -2.02 0.08 -18.52
C PRO A 364 -2.78 -1.14 -18.02
N SER A 365 -2.12 -2.04 -17.27
CA SER A 365 -2.78 -3.19 -16.66
C SER A 365 -3.77 -2.80 -15.56
N ASP A 366 -3.51 -1.76 -14.76
CA ASP A 366 -4.47 -1.27 -13.76
C ASP A 366 -5.77 -0.80 -14.44
N TYR A 367 -5.63 -0.03 -15.52
CA TYR A 367 -6.74 0.44 -16.32
C TYR A 367 -7.48 -0.72 -17.00
N GLY A 368 -6.75 -1.68 -17.55
CA GLY A 368 -7.30 -2.84 -18.22
C GLY A 368 -8.14 -3.73 -17.28
N TYR A 369 -7.60 -4.06 -16.12
CA TYR A 369 -8.30 -4.86 -15.12
C TYR A 369 -9.41 -4.11 -14.36
N ALA A 370 -9.48 -2.79 -14.47
CA ALA A 370 -10.61 -2.02 -13.95
C ALA A 370 -11.91 -2.27 -14.73
N ALA A 371 -11.81 -2.79 -15.96
CA ALA A 371 -12.96 -3.23 -16.75
C ALA A 371 -13.49 -4.59 -16.29
N ASP A 372 -14.76 -4.83 -16.53
CA ASP A 372 -15.34 -6.17 -16.45
C ASP A 372 -14.92 -6.99 -17.68
N LEU A 373 -13.93 -7.85 -17.50
CA LEU A 373 -13.38 -8.67 -18.60
C LEU A 373 -14.38 -9.72 -19.13
N GLY A 374 -15.45 -10.01 -18.39
CA GLY A 374 -16.56 -10.85 -18.89
C GLY A 374 -17.40 -10.14 -19.93
N LYS A 375 -17.38 -8.81 -19.94
CA LYS A 375 -18.08 -7.96 -20.92
C LYS A 375 -17.13 -7.33 -21.93
N CYS A 376 -15.93 -6.92 -21.50
CA CYS A 376 -14.91 -6.31 -22.34
C CYS A 376 -13.87 -7.35 -22.76
N SER A 377 -14.06 -7.99 -23.90
CA SER A 377 -13.14 -8.99 -24.45
C SER A 377 -12.10 -8.41 -25.41
N GLN A 378 -11.93 -7.09 -25.43
CA GLN A 378 -11.04 -6.40 -26.34
C GLN A 378 -9.61 -6.32 -25.82
N ASN A 379 -8.63 -6.17 -26.73
CA ASN A 379 -7.31 -5.66 -26.37
C ASN A 379 -7.37 -4.17 -26.01
N LEU A 380 -6.35 -3.66 -25.30
CA LEU A 380 -6.38 -2.34 -24.66
C LEU A 380 -6.60 -1.16 -25.62
N ASN A 381 -6.08 -1.23 -26.85
CA ASN A 381 -6.30 -0.14 -27.84
C ASN A 381 -7.77 -0.02 -28.28
N ASN A 382 -8.54 -1.08 -28.15
CA ASN A 382 -9.96 -1.13 -28.49
C ASN A 382 -10.90 -0.94 -27.29
N TYR A 383 -10.37 -0.50 -26.15
CA TYR A 383 -11.17 -0.16 -24.96
C TYR A 383 -12.06 1.07 -25.15
N ASN A 384 -11.95 1.77 -26.29
CA ASN A 384 -12.93 2.76 -26.76
C ASN A 384 -14.28 2.14 -27.18
N ASN A 385 -14.39 0.82 -27.26
CA ASN A 385 -15.66 0.12 -27.43
C ASN A 385 -16.61 0.50 -26.28
N SER A 386 -17.88 0.77 -26.59
CA SER A 386 -18.88 1.23 -25.63
C SER A 386 -19.08 0.24 -24.46
N THR A 387 -19.02 -1.07 -24.75
CA THR A 387 -19.14 -2.10 -23.72
C THR A 387 -17.95 -2.07 -22.75
N CYS A 388 -16.72 -1.79 -23.23
CA CYS A 388 -15.55 -1.64 -22.39
C CYS A 388 -15.62 -0.35 -21.57
N THR A 389 -15.90 0.79 -22.19
CA THR A 389 -15.94 2.10 -21.50
C THR A 389 -17.02 2.17 -20.43
N SER A 390 -18.22 1.63 -20.68
CA SER A 390 -19.33 1.63 -19.71
C SER A 390 -19.14 0.62 -18.57
N ASN A 391 -18.20 -0.30 -18.69
CA ASN A 391 -17.88 -1.29 -17.66
C ASN A 391 -16.45 -1.13 -17.10
N ASN A 392 -15.85 0.06 -17.18
CA ASN A 392 -14.54 0.39 -16.64
C ASN A 392 -14.63 1.62 -15.72
N TRP A 393 -14.60 1.39 -14.41
CA TRP A 393 -14.72 2.47 -13.42
C TRP A 393 -13.58 3.48 -13.46
N MET A 394 -12.40 3.09 -13.94
CA MET A 394 -11.21 3.95 -13.93
C MET A 394 -11.19 4.96 -15.09
N LYS A 395 -12.00 4.73 -16.15
CA LYS A 395 -11.99 5.56 -17.37
C LYS A 395 -12.22 7.04 -17.07
N ALA A 396 -13.24 7.37 -16.28
CA ALA A 396 -13.57 8.76 -15.95
C ALA A 396 -12.48 9.46 -15.10
N ILE A 397 -11.69 8.69 -14.37
CA ILE A 397 -10.62 9.19 -13.50
C ILE A 397 -9.35 9.47 -14.29
N VAL A 398 -8.90 8.48 -15.06
CA VAL A 398 -7.62 8.56 -15.78
C VAL A 398 -7.74 9.44 -17.01
N ALA A 399 -8.83 9.31 -17.74
CA ALA A 399 -8.99 10.00 -19.03
C ALA A 399 -10.35 10.71 -19.16
N PRO A 400 -10.61 11.76 -18.37
CA PRO A 400 -11.69 12.67 -18.72
C PRO A 400 -11.44 13.29 -20.09
N ASN A 401 -10.18 13.64 -20.41
CA ASN A 401 -9.66 13.95 -21.75
C ASN A 401 -8.62 12.91 -22.15
N TYR A 402 -7.34 13.22 -22.00
CA TYR A 402 -6.22 12.29 -22.13
C TYR A 402 -5.60 12.09 -20.75
N GLY A 403 -5.14 10.88 -20.42
CA GLY A 403 -4.52 10.61 -19.14
C GLY A 403 -3.24 9.82 -19.24
N TRP A 404 -2.22 10.26 -18.52
CA TRP A 404 -0.94 9.58 -18.44
C TRP A 404 -1.03 8.25 -17.69
N LEU A 405 -0.26 7.29 -18.18
CA LEU A 405 0.05 6.04 -17.50
C LEU A 405 1.55 5.98 -17.18
N LEU A 406 1.94 5.01 -16.34
CA LEU A 406 3.33 4.90 -15.87
C LEU A 406 4.27 4.28 -16.91
N THR A 407 3.78 3.33 -17.70
CA THR A 407 4.58 2.43 -18.54
C THR A 407 5.25 3.16 -19.71
N PRO A 408 6.59 3.05 -19.88
CA PRO A 408 7.27 3.61 -21.04
C PRO A 408 7.05 2.75 -22.29
N ARG A 409 7.16 3.36 -23.47
CA ARG A 409 7.30 2.61 -24.71
C ARG A 409 8.73 2.11 -24.85
N SER A 410 8.93 0.80 -25.03
CA SER A 410 10.27 0.22 -25.11
C SER A 410 11.01 0.44 -26.43
N GLY A 411 10.31 0.86 -27.49
CA GLY A 411 10.92 1.07 -28.82
C GLY A 411 11.31 2.50 -29.15
N ILE A 412 10.93 3.48 -28.34
CA ILE A 412 11.21 4.92 -28.57
C ILE A 412 11.49 5.62 -27.24
N ALA A 413 12.56 6.41 -27.19
CA ALA A 413 13.09 7.07 -26.00
C ALA A 413 12.14 8.10 -25.34
N SER A 414 11.17 8.62 -26.06
CA SER A 414 10.39 9.81 -25.71
C SER A 414 8.88 9.56 -25.63
N ASN A 415 8.43 8.30 -25.75
CA ASN A 415 7.01 7.99 -25.72
C ASN A 415 6.64 7.15 -24.49
N VAL A 416 5.44 7.39 -23.97
CA VAL A 416 4.84 6.62 -22.87
C VAL A 416 3.41 6.24 -23.20
N TRP A 417 2.88 5.28 -22.44
CA TRP A 417 1.51 4.83 -22.52
C TRP A 417 0.56 5.87 -21.92
N TYR A 418 -0.63 5.99 -22.52
CA TYR A 418 -1.67 6.91 -22.08
C TYR A 418 -3.05 6.35 -22.44
N VAL A 419 -4.08 6.87 -21.80
CA VAL A 419 -5.49 6.59 -22.15
C VAL A 419 -6.01 7.77 -22.97
N TYR A 420 -6.60 7.46 -24.12
CA TYR A 420 -7.28 8.43 -24.97
C TYR A 420 -8.66 8.79 -24.40
N SER A 421 -9.16 9.98 -24.72
CA SER A 421 -10.48 10.45 -24.24
C SER A 421 -11.63 9.49 -24.51
N SER A 422 -11.55 8.72 -25.60
CA SER A 422 -12.52 7.67 -25.93
C SER A 422 -12.39 6.39 -25.07
N GLY A 423 -11.30 6.22 -24.31
CA GLY A 423 -11.05 5.05 -23.46
C GLY A 423 -10.02 4.05 -24.01
N GLY A 424 -9.63 4.16 -25.27
CA GLY A 424 -8.58 3.32 -25.84
C GLY A 424 -7.19 3.63 -25.24
N VAL A 425 -6.32 2.64 -25.13
CA VAL A 425 -4.99 2.76 -24.55
C VAL A 425 -3.93 2.69 -25.64
N TYR A 426 -3.05 3.67 -25.67
CA TYR A 426 -2.01 3.80 -26.69
C TYR A 426 -0.66 4.11 -26.06
N TYR A 427 0.46 3.99 -26.82
CA TYR A 427 1.82 4.17 -26.34
C TYR A 427 2.63 5.20 -27.13
N ASN A 428 1.99 6.00 -27.98
CA ASN A 428 2.67 6.86 -28.96
C ASN A 428 2.63 8.36 -28.62
N SER A 429 2.37 8.71 -27.36
CA SER A 429 2.40 10.10 -26.96
C SER A 429 3.78 10.50 -26.48
N TYR A 430 4.25 11.65 -26.97
CA TYR A 430 5.48 12.27 -26.51
C TYR A 430 5.31 12.76 -25.06
N VAL A 431 6.32 12.49 -24.22
CA VAL A 431 6.31 12.81 -22.78
C VAL A 431 6.14 14.30 -22.47
N TYR A 432 6.40 15.19 -23.39
CA TYR A 432 6.18 16.64 -23.21
C TYR A 432 4.71 17.06 -23.29
N ASN A 433 3.83 16.25 -23.88
CA ASN A 433 2.42 16.62 -23.95
C ASN A 433 1.83 16.85 -22.55
N ALA A 434 0.86 17.73 -22.45
CA ALA A 434 0.16 17.98 -21.20
C ALA A 434 -1.12 17.13 -21.14
N TYR A 435 -1.12 16.08 -20.34
CA TYR A 435 -2.26 15.20 -20.14
C TYR A 435 -2.63 15.11 -18.67
N GLY A 436 -3.84 14.60 -18.40
CA GLY A 436 -4.37 14.40 -17.06
C GLY A 436 -3.48 13.51 -16.21
N VAL A 437 -3.29 13.91 -14.97
CA VAL A 437 -2.49 13.20 -13.98
C VAL A 437 -3.38 12.77 -12.81
N ALA A 438 -3.60 11.48 -12.67
CA ALA A 438 -4.27 10.87 -11.51
C ALA A 438 -3.21 10.14 -10.65
N PRO A 439 -2.80 10.71 -9.49
CA PRO A 439 -1.79 10.11 -8.64
C PRO A 439 -2.20 8.74 -8.12
N VAL A 440 -1.24 7.81 -8.11
CA VAL A 440 -1.37 6.46 -7.56
C VAL A 440 -0.33 6.26 -6.46
N LEU A 441 -0.74 5.61 -5.38
CA LEU A 441 0.14 5.31 -4.25
C LEU A 441 -0.24 4.00 -3.57
N PHE A 442 0.63 3.51 -2.69
CA PHE A 442 0.35 2.37 -1.84
C PHE A 442 0.29 2.81 -0.38
N LEU A 443 -0.70 2.29 0.34
CA LEU A 443 -0.78 2.46 1.79
C LEU A 443 0.16 1.48 2.48
N ASN A 444 0.73 1.90 3.60
CA ASN A 444 1.42 0.99 4.50
C ASN A 444 0.41 0.06 5.23
N SER A 445 0.91 -0.90 5.99
CA SER A 445 0.08 -1.87 6.72
C SER A 445 -0.70 -1.28 7.89
N ASP A 446 -0.46 -0.02 8.26
CA ASP A 446 -1.06 0.61 9.44
C ASP A 446 -2.43 1.23 9.14
N ALA A 447 -2.82 1.31 7.87
CA ALA A 447 -4.16 1.73 7.46
C ALA A 447 -5.19 0.64 7.81
N ASN A 448 -5.94 0.86 8.89
CA ASN A 448 -6.97 -0.09 9.36
C ASN A 448 -8.36 0.41 9.01
N VAL A 449 -9.28 -0.52 8.75
CA VAL A 449 -10.70 -0.17 8.58
C VAL A 449 -11.25 0.40 9.89
N LYS A 450 -11.87 1.58 9.79
CA LYS A 450 -12.62 2.20 10.88
C LYS A 450 -14.13 2.01 10.67
N SER A 451 -14.60 2.32 9.48
CA SER A 451 -16.02 2.22 9.08
C SER A 451 -16.16 2.37 7.56
N GLY A 452 -17.40 2.41 7.10
CA GLY A 452 -17.76 2.60 5.70
C GLY A 452 -17.91 1.30 4.91
N THR A 453 -18.67 1.37 3.84
CA THR A 453 -18.99 0.24 2.94
C THR A 453 -18.30 0.33 1.59
N GLY A 454 -17.53 1.40 1.36
CA GLY A 454 -16.83 1.65 0.10
C GLY A 454 -17.70 2.20 -1.02
N THR A 455 -18.96 2.54 -0.75
CA THR A 455 -19.84 3.22 -1.72
C THR A 455 -19.45 4.71 -1.84
N SER A 456 -19.93 5.40 -2.88
CA SER A 456 -19.69 6.83 -3.05
C SER A 456 -20.32 7.69 -1.94
N SER A 457 -21.43 7.22 -1.36
CA SER A 457 -22.11 7.88 -0.24
C SER A 457 -21.59 7.48 1.14
N ASP A 458 -20.87 6.35 1.23
CA ASP A 458 -20.29 5.82 2.47
C ASP A 458 -18.89 5.23 2.17
N PRO A 459 -17.90 6.07 1.83
CA PRO A 459 -16.53 5.63 1.57
C PRO A 459 -15.91 4.95 2.79
N TYR A 460 -14.97 4.02 2.57
CA TYR A 460 -14.18 3.47 3.65
C TYR A 460 -13.48 4.59 4.42
N GLN A 461 -13.54 4.52 5.72
CA GLN A 461 -12.77 5.34 6.66
C GLN A 461 -11.67 4.50 7.27
N ILE A 462 -10.51 5.09 7.48
CA ILE A 462 -9.35 4.41 8.06
C ILE A 462 -8.96 5.02 9.39
N SER A 463 -8.58 4.19 10.35
CA SER A 463 -7.83 4.61 11.53
C SER A 463 -6.33 4.57 11.21
N VAL A 464 -5.60 5.51 11.76
CA VAL A 464 -4.16 5.72 11.55
C VAL A 464 -3.42 5.66 12.87
#